data_1562ccf65176d12fb67ae49e3810c8f7
#
_entry.id   1562ccf65176d12fb67ae49e3810c8f7
#
_cell.length_a   1.000
_cell.length_b   1.000
_cell.length_c   1.000
_cell.angle_alpha   90.00
_cell.angle_beta   90.00
_cell.angle_gamma   90.00
#
_symmetry.space_group_name_H-M   'P 1'
#
loop_
_entity.id
_entity.type
_entity.pdbx_description
1 polymer ?
#
loop_
_entity_poly.entity_id
_entity_poly.type
_entity_poly.pdbx_seq_one_letter_code
_entity_poly.pdbx_strand_id
1 'polypeptide(L)'
;MNKFMNGWVNGFIGVAIFAGSLPATRVAVMGFDPGFLTAARAAIAGILGLILILVLKEKKPAKQDWWPLAIVALGVVIGFPLFTALALQYMNAAHSIVFVSLLPLATAIFAVLRGGEKPNQFFWIFAILGSGVVFAYMFFISGDTSLGIGDFYMLMAIIFCGFGYAEGGLLSRKIGGWQVICWALILSLPFMLFLTVFYMPASFENVSTSALVGLIYVSLFSMLIGFFFWYKGLAQGGIAAISQLQLLQPLMGLAIAAALLHEHVSWSMLVVTAATLLCVAAAKKFA
;
A
#
# COMPACT_ATOMS: atom_id res chain seq x y z
N MET A 1 25.26 2.96 11.19
CA MET A 1 24.08 2.08 11.15
C MET A 1 24.11 1.37 9.80
N ASN A 2 24.01 0.04 9.76
CA ASN A 2 24.17 -0.74 8.52
C ASN A 2 23.03 -0.42 7.54
N LYS A 3 23.30 -0.31 6.23
CA LYS A 3 22.33 0.03 5.17
C LYS A 3 21.08 -0.89 5.21
N PHE A 4 21.30 -2.16 5.52
CA PHE A 4 20.23 -3.16 5.68
C PHE A 4 19.31 -2.85 6.88
N MET A 5 19.84 -2.47 8.03
CA MET A 5 19.06 -2.07 9.19
C MET A 5 18.19 -0.84 8.89
N ASN A 6 18.74 0.14 8.14
CA ASN A 6 17.98 1.32 7.69
C ASN A 6 16.82 0.93 6.77
N GLY A 7 16.95 -0.12 5.95
CA GLY A 7 15.89 -0.65 5.11
C GLY A 7 14.70 -1.13 5.92
N TRP A 8 14.94 -1.88 7.00
CA TRP A 8 13.88 -2.38 7.90
C TRP A 8 13.16 -1.25 8.63
N VAL A 9 13.91 -0.25 9.12
CA VAL A 9 13.31 0.93 9.79
C VAL A 9 12.46 1.72 8.80
N ASN A 10 12.96 2.01 7.61
CA ASN A 10 12.19 2.72 6.58
C ASN A 10 10.95 1.90 6.18
N GLY A 11 11.09 0.60 5.94
CA GLY A 11 9.96 -0.28 5.61
C GLY A 11 8.89 -0.27 6.70
N PHE A 12 9.29 -0.35 7.97
CA PHE A 12 8.37 -0.31 9.10
C PHE A 12 7.60 1.03 9.19
N ILE A 13 8.30 2.17 9.03
CA ILE A 13 7.65 3.49 9.00
C ILE A 13 6.64 3.56 7.86
N GLY A 14 6.99 3.08 6.66
CA GLY A 14 6.08 3.01 5.53
C GLY A 14 4.82 2.19 5.84
N VAL A 15 4.99 1.00 6.41
CA VAL A 15 3.87 0.11 6.82
C VAL A 15 3.00 0.76 7.89
N ALA A 16 3.60 1.43 8.88
CA ALA A 16 2.86 2.14 9.92
C ALA A 16 1.95 3.23 9.33
N ILE A 17 2.47 3.99 8.36
CA ILE A 17 1.68 4.99 7.63
C ILE A 17 0.58 4.30 6.81
N PHE A 18 0.88 3.18 6.14
CA PHE A 18 -0.11 2.47 5.33
C PHE A 18 -1.19 1.77 6.16
N ALA A 19 -0.95 1.48 7.45
CA ALA A 19 -1.95 0.86 8.32
C ALA A 19 -3.24 1.67 8.44
N GLY A 20 -3.16 3.00 8.37
CA GLY A 20 -4.31 3.89 8.34
C GLY A 20 -5.00 4.03 6.98
N SER A 21 -4.44 3.48 5.88
CA SER A 21 -4.92 3.75 4.51
C SER A 21 -6.32 3.20 4.24
N LEU A 22 -6.59 1.94 4.62
CA LEU A 22 -7.90 1.32 4.39
C LEU A 22 -9.01 1.96 5.23
N PRO A 23 -8.83 2.17 6.56
CA PRO A 23 -9.80 2.92 7.36
C PRO A 23 -10.08 4.31 6.79
N ALA A 24 -9.04 5.07 6.45
CA ALA A 24 -9.20 6.40 5.87
C ALA A 24 -9.90 6.37 4.50
N THR A 25 -9.58 5.38 3.64
CA THR A 25 -10.27 5.19 2.36
C THR A 25 -11.74 4.85 2.60
N ARG A 26 -12.06 3.97 3.57
CA ARG A 26 -13.44 3.59 3.90
C ARG A 26 -14.27 4.81 4.32
N VAL A 27 -13.72 5.66 5.18
CA VAL A 27 -14.39 6.90 5.59
C VAL A 27 -14.56 7.86 4.41
N ALA A 28 -13.54 7.97 3.55
CA ALA A 28 -13.59 8.87 2.39
C ALA A 28 -14.64 8.43 1.35
N VAL A 29 -14.79 7.12 1.06
CA VAL A 29 -15.80 6.64 0.09
C VAL A 29 -17.24 6.73 0.59
N MET A 30 -17.45 7.03 1.87
CA MET A 30 -18.79 7.36 2.38
C MET A 30 -19.26 8.76 1.96
N GLY A 31 -18.33 9.66 1.60
CA GLY A 31 -18.63 11.01 1.14
C GLY A 31 -18.22 11.33 -0.29
N PHE A 32 -17.43 10.47 -0.91
CA PHE A 32 -16.93 10.65 -2.27
C PHE A 32 -17.13 9.42 -3.14
N ASP A 33 -17.41 9.64 -4.41
CA ASP A 33 -17.36 8.57 -5.41
C ASP A 33 -15.94 7.97 -5.46
N PRO A 34 -15.79 6.62 -5.60
CA PRO A 34 -14.49 5.96 -5.67
C PRO A 34 -13.59 6.47 -6.80
N GLY A 35 -14.17 6.83 -7.95
CA GLY A 35 -13.44 7.41 -9.08
C GLY A 35 -12.91 8.78 -8.74
N PHE A 36 -13.76 9.66 -8.14
CA PHE A 36 -13.32 10.95 -7.63
C PHE A 36 -12.22 10.81 -6.58
N LEU A 37 -12.42 9.96 -5.58
CA LEU A 37 -11.46 9.75 -4.50
C LEU A 37 -10.10 9.30 -5.04
N THR A 38 -10.11 8.32 -5.98
CA THR A 38 -8.88 7.81 -6.60
C THR A 38 -8.16 8.91 -7.40
N ALA A 39 -8.90 9.65 -8.21
CA ALA A 39 -8.35 10.72 -9.03
C ALA A 39 -7.83 11.88 -8.18
N ALA A 40 -8.65 12.38 -7.24
CA ALA A 40 -8.31 13.53 -6.40
C ALA A 40 -7.10 13.26 -5.49
N ARG A 41 -7.02 12.06 -4.85
CA ARG A 41 -5.85 11.72 -4.03
C ARG A 41 -4.56 11.67 -4.84
N ALA A 42 -4.62 11.13 -6.06
CA ALA A 42 -3.47 11.06 -6.95
C ALA A 42 -3.09 12.44 -7.51
N ALA A 43 -4.08 13.28 -7.85
CA ALA A 43 -3.84 14.64 -8.31
C ALA A 43 -3.21 15.51 -7.21
N ILE A 44 -3.74 15.49 -5.99
CA ILE A 44 -3.18 16.24 -4.84
C ILE A 44 -1.73 15.78 -4.59
N ALA A 45 -1.50 14.47 -4.47
CA ALA A 45 -0.16 13.93 -4.27
C ALA A 45 0.77 14.24 -5.45
N GLY A 46 0.25 14.21 -6.70
CA GLY A 46 1.00 14.52 -7.91
C GLY A 46 1.43 15.97 -8.00
N ILE A 47 0.57 16.92 -7.63
CA ILE A 47 0.91 18.35 -7.54
C ILE A 47 2.02 18.55 -6.51
N LEU A 48 1.90 17.94 -5.32
CA LEU A 48 2.93 18.05 -4.29
C LEU A 48 4.24 17.37 -4.70
N GLY A 49 4.16 16.22 -5.37
CA GLY A 49 5.32 15.54 -5.95
C GLY A 49 6.03 16.41 -7.01
N LEU A 50 5.26 17.08 -7.87
CA LEU A 50 5.79 18.03 -8.85
C LEU A 50 6.50 19.22 -8.16
N ILE A 51 5.86 19.80 -7.15
CA ILE A 51 6.48 20.88 -6.36
C ILE A 51 7.80 20.43 -5.75
N LEU A 52 7.85 19.23 -5.14
CA LEU A 52 9.08 18.68 -4.56
C LEU A 52 10.18 18.50 -5.60
N ILE A 53 9.87 17.92 -6.77
CA ILE A 53 10.83 17.72 -7.87
C ILE A 53 11.41 19.07 -8.35
N LEU A 54 10.54 20.09 -8.50
CA LEU A 54 10.96 21.42 -8.96
C LEU A 54 11.79 22.16 -7.90
N VAL A 55 11.36 22.16 -6.64
CA VAL A 55 12.07 22.85 -5.55
C VAL A 55 13.42 22.22 -5.28
N LEU A 56 13.50 20.88 -5.29
CA LEU A 56 14.76 20.16 -5.07
C LEU A 56 15.61 20.03 -6.34
N LYS A 57 15.13 20.56 -7.47
CA LYS A 57 15.83 20.57 -8.77
C LYS A 57 16.27 19.18 -9.21
N GLU A 58 15.43 18.18 -8.99
CA GLU A 58 15.72 16.79 -9.34
C GLU A 58 15.81 16.59 -10.86
N LYS A 59 16.72 15.70 -11.25
CA LYS A 59 16.93 15.37 -12.67
C LYS A 59 15.77 14.51 -13.19
N LYS A 60 15.43 14.72 -14.46
CA LYS A 60 14.46 13.87 -15.15
C LYS A 60 14.97 12.42 -15.23
N PRO A 61 14.09 11.42 -15.10
CA PRO A 61 14.44 10.02 -15.30
C PRO A 61 15.04 9.77 -16.70
N ALA A 62 15.94 8.79 -16.79
CA ALA A 62 16.45 8.37 -18.08
C ALA A 62 15.33 7.74 -18.93
N LYS A 63 15.47 7.75 -20.27
CA LYS A 63 14.46 7.23 -21.19
C LYS A 63 14.02 5.80 -20.84
N GLN A 64 14.94 4.95 -20.43
CA GLN A 64 14.71 3.56 -20.03
C GLN A 64 13.90 3.39 -18.73
N ASP A 65 13.83 4.42 -17.88
CA ASP A 65 13.16 4.36 -16.58
C ASP A 65 11.67 4.76 -16.67
N TRP A 66 11.22 5.31 -17.80
CA TRP A 66 9.83 5.72 -17.99
C TRP A 66 8.84 4.53 -18.02
N TRP A 67 9.24 3.39 -18.61
CA TRP A 67 8.41 2.20 -18.61
C TRP A 67 8.23 1.60 -17.21
N PRO A 68 9.30 1.39 -16.41
CA PRO A 68 9.17 1.07 -14.99
C PRO A 68 8.30 2.06 -14.20
N LEU A 69 8.46 3.38 -14.44
CA LEU A 69 7.61 4.40 -13.81
C LEU A 69 6.13 4.27 -14.19
N ALA A 70 5.83 3.93 -15.46
CA ALA A 70 4.46 3.67 -15.90
C ALA A 70 3.86 2.45 -15.17
N ILE A 71 4.64 1.39 -14.96
CA ILE A 71 4.20 0.22 -14.17
C ILE A 71 3.92 0.63 -12.72
N VAL A 72 4.79 1.42 -12.10
CA VAL A 72 4.57 1.96 -10.76
C VAL A 72 3.31 2.81 -10.71
N ALA A 73 3.10 3.69 -11.68
CA ALA A 73 1.92 4.53 -11.79
C ALA A 73 0.63 3.70 -11.91
N LEU A 74 0.61 2.73 -12.81
CA LEU A 74 -0.52 1.82 -12.99
C LEU A 74 -0.75 0.92 -11.77
N GLY A 75 0.32 0.45 -11.10
CA GLY A 75 0.21 -0.42 -9.95
C GLY A 75 -0.29 0.28 -8.69
N VAL A 76 0.42 1.33 -8.26
CA VAL A 76 0.20 1.91 -6.92
C VAL A 76 -0.52 3.25 -6.94
N VAL A 77 -0.48 4.00 -8.04
CA VAL A 77 -1.19 5.29 -8.11
C VAL A 77 -2.63 5.10 -8.59
N ILE A 78 -2.86 4.21 -9.55
CA ILE A 78 -4.17 3.98 -10.17
C ILE A 78 -4.79 2.67 -9.69
N GLY A 79 -4.16 1.53 -9.98
CA GLY A 79 -4.76 0.21 -9.83
C GLY A 79 -5.14 -0.12 -8.42
N PHE A 80 -4.19 -0.12 -7.49
CA PHE A 80 -4.49 -0.44 -6.10
C PHE A 80 -5.54 0.49 -5.48
N PRO A 81 -5.42 1.83 -5.57
CA PRO A 81 -6.43 2.72 -5.00
C PRO A 81 -7.82 2.58 -5.62
N LEU A 82 -7.88 2.45 -6.94
CA LEU A 82 -9.17 2.31 -7.65
C LEU A 82 -9.86 1.00 -7.27
N PHE A 83 -9.17 -0.12 -7.41
CA PHE A 83 -9.76 -1.43 -7.10
C PHE A 83 -10.10 -1.57 -5.62
N THR A 84 -9.30 -1.00 -4.71
CA THR A 84 -9.62 -0.96 -3.28
C THR A 84 -10.86 -0.10 -3.01
N ALA A 85 -10.98 1.08 -3.64
CA ALA A 85 -12.13 1.95 -3.46
C ALA A 85 -13.42 1.30 -4.02
N LEU A 86 -13.33 0.63 -5.17
CA LEU A 86 -14.44 -0.15 -5.73
C LEU A 86 -14.83 -1.33 -4.83
N ALA A 87 -13.84 -2.08 -4.33
CA ALA A 87 -14.10 -3.21 -3.43
C ALA A 87 -14.87 -2.78 -2.17
N LEU A 88 -14.46 -1.65 -1.58
CA LEU A 88 -15.07 -1.12 -0.36
C LEU A 88 -16.51 -0.61 -0.53
N GLN A 89 -17.06 -0.58 -1.74
CA GLN A 89 -18.50 -0.41 -1.95
C GLN A 89 -19.29 -1.71 -1.69
N TYR A 90 -18.65 -2.87 -1.88
CA TYR A 90 -19.30 -4.19 -1.81
C TYR A 90 -18.94 -4.97 -0.55
N MET A 91 -17.90 -4.53 0.19
CA MET A 91 -17.45 -5.21 1.40
C MET A 91 -17.04 -4.20 2.48
N ASN A 92 -16.97 -4.68 3.73
CA ASN A 92 -16.46 -3.87 4.84
C ASN A 92 -14.92 -3.80 4.84
N ALA A 93 -14.37 -2.87 5.63
CA ALA A 93 -12.93 -2.68 5.72
C ALA A 93 -12.22 -3.92 6.31
N ALA A 94 -12.83 -4.61 7.27
CA ALA A 94 -12.25 -5.80 7.88
C ALA A 94 -12.07 -6.92 6.85
N HIS A 95 -13.07 -7.16 5.99
CA HIS A 95 -12.98 -8.15 4.91
C HIS A 95 -11.90 -7.75 3.88
N SER A 96 -11.83 -6.49 3.47
CA SER A 96 -10.80 -6.02 2.53
C SER A 96 -9.38 -6.20 3.07
N ILE A 97 -9.17 -6.04 4.38
CA ILE A 97 -7.88 -6.24 5.06
C ILE A 97 -7.39 -7.70 4.93
N VAL A 98 -8.30 -8.70 4.86
CA VAL A 98 -7.93 -10.11 4.62
C VAL A 98 -7.03 -10.22 3.39
N PHE A 99 -7.43 -9.59 2.29
CA PHE A 99 -6.69 -9.63 1.03
C PHE A 99 -5.34 -8.92 1.11
N VAL A 100 -5.23 -7.84 1.89
CA VAL A 100 -3.95 -7.13 2.07
C VAL A 100 -2.88 -8.02 2.70
N SER A 101 -3.26 -9.05 3.47
CA SER A 101 -2.33 -10.04 4.01
C SER A 101 -1.61 -10.86 2.93
N LEU A 102 -2.15 -10.90 1.71
CA LEU A 102 -1.53 -11.58 0.55
C LEU A 102 -0.53 -10.67 -0.21
N LEU A 103 -0.56 -9.36 0.05
CA LEU A 103 0.28 -8.40 -0.67
C LEU A 103 1.79 -8.65 -0.52
N PRO A 104 2.32 -9.01 0.67
CA PRO A 104 3.73 -9.37 0.82
C PRO A 104 4.15 -10.53 -0.07
N LEU A 105 3.29 -11.55 -0.17
CA LEU A 105 3.54 -12.72 -1.00
C LEU A 105 3.54 -12.35 -2.49
N ALA A 106 2.55 -11.57 -2.94
CA ALA A 106 2.50 -11.05 -4.31
C ALA A 106 3.75 -10.20 -4.64
N THR A 107 4.15 -9.31 -3.74
CA THR A 107 5.35 -8.48 -3.92
C THR A 107 6.62 -9.33 -4.02
N ALA A 108 6.76 -10.37 -3.18
CA ALA A 108 7.91 -11.26 -3.22
C ALA A 108 7.95 -12.08 -4.52
N ILE A 109 6.81 -12.56 -5.03
CA ILE A 109 6.72 -13.23 -6.32
C ILE A 109 7.22 -12.30 -7.44
N PHE A 110 6.74 -11.06 -7.49
CA PHE A 110 7.20 -10.11 -8.49
C PHE A 110 8.65 -9.67 -8.30
N ALA A 111 9.17 -9.65 -7.07
CA ALA A 111 10.60 -9.41 -6.80
C ALA A 111 11.50 -10.49 -7.43
N VAL A 112 11.05 -11.75 -7.40
CA VAL A 112 11.74 -12.84 -8.10
C VAL A 112 11.61 -12.72 -9.61
N LEU A 113 10.39 -12.53 -10.12
CA LEU A 113 10.12 -12.49 -11.57
C LEU A 113 10.77 -11.29 -12.27
N ARG A 114 10.77 -10.12 -11.62
CA ARG A 114 11.24 -8.86 -12.20
C ARG A 114 12.62 -8.46 -11.70
N GLY A 115 12.87 -8.68 -10.41
CA GLY A 115 14.08 -8.26 -9.72
C GLY A 115 15.21 -9.27 -9.72
N GLY A 116 14.93 -10.51 -10.13
CA GLY A 116 15.90 -11.60 -10.09
C GLY A 116 16.34 -11.92 -8.65
N GLU A 117 15.59 -11.51 -7.63
CA GLU A 117 15.85 -11.89 -6.25
C GLU A 117 15.70 -13.42 -6.11
N LYS A 118 16.53 -14.05 -5.31
CA LYS A 118 16.55 -15.52 -5.13
C LYS A 118 16.44 -15.85 -3.63
N PRO A 119 15.29 -15.62 -3.01
CA PRO A 119 15.10 -16.00 -1.62
C PRO A 119 15.23 -17.52 -1.45
N ASN A 120 15.75 -17.94 -0.30
CA ASN A 120 15.85 -19.33 0.04
C ASN A 120 14.44 -19.98 0.13
N GLN A 121 14.37 -21.32 -0.07
CA GLN A 121 13.10 -22.06 0.07
C GLN A 121 12.43 -21.86 1.43
N PHE A 122 13.19 -21.72 2.52
CA PHE A 122 12.65 -21.43 3.84
C PHE A 122 11.99 -20.04 3.94
N PHE A 123 12.44 -19.07 3.15
CA PHE A 123 11.74 -17.78 3.04
C PHE A 123 10.28 -17.98 2.61
N TRP A 124 10.07 -18.80 1.56
CA TRP A 124 8.72 -19.06 1.04
C TRP A 124 7.82 -19.76 2.04
N ILE A 125 8.36 -20.70 2.81
CA ILE A 125 7.62 -21.37 3.89
C ILE A 125 7.11 -20.33 4.89
N PHE A 126 7.98 -19.46 5.40
CA PHE A 126 7.60 -18.45 6.39
C PHE A 126 6.72 -17.34 5.79
N ALA A 127 6.92 -16.96 4.52
CA ALA A 127 6.08 -15.98 3.83
C ALA A 127 4.64 -16.51 3.64
N ILE A 128 4.50 -17.78 3.23
CA ILE A 128 3.19 -18.44 3.06
C ILE A 128 2.52 -18.65 4.44
N LEU A 129 3.25 -19.14 5.43
CA LEU A 129 2.71 -19.32 6.78
C LEU A 129 2.26 -18.00 7.39
N GLY A 130 3.09 -16.94 7.30
CA GLY A 130 2.75 -15.62 7.80
C GLY A 130 1.51 -15.03 7.12
N SER A 131 1.46 -15.08 5.79
CA SER A 131 0.28 -14.64 5.02
C SER A 131 -0.95 -15.47 5.37
N GLY A 132 -0.81 -16.80 5.49
CA GLY A 132 -1.90 -17.72 5.84
C GLY A 132 -2.46 -17.49 7.23
N VAL A 133 -1.60 -17.26 8.24
CA VAL A 133 -2.03 -16.95 9.62
C VAL A 133 -2.82 -15.66 9.67
N VAL A 134 -2.34 -14.59 9.02
CA VAL A 134 -3.04 -13.29 9.00
C VAL A 134 -4.32 -13.41 8.18
N PHE A 135 -4.27 -14.08 7.02
CA PHE A 135 -5.45 -14.32 6.20
C PHE A 135 -6.55 -15.06 6.98
N ALA A 136 -6.22 -16.19 7.60
CA ALA A 136 -7.18 -16.96 8.38
C ALA A 136 -7.77 -16.14 9.54
N TYR A 137 -6.92 -15.42 10.29
CA TYR A 137 -7.39 -14.59 11.40
C TYR A 137 -8.37 -13.50 10.93
N MET A 138 -8.01 -12.78 9.86
CA MET A 138 -8.86 -11.72 9.33
C MET A 138 -10.15 -12.27 8.74
N PHE A 139 -10.09 -13.43 8.07
CA PHE A 139 -11.25 -14.12 7.53
C PHE A 139 -12.27 -14.48 8.63
N PHE A 140 -11.80 -15.01 9.78
CA PHE A 140 -12.68 -15.31 10.91
C PHE A 140 -13.27 -14.05 11.56
N ILE A 141 -12.52 -12.94 11.59
CA ILE A 141 -13.02 -11.66 12.14
C ILE A 141 -14.03 -11.00 11.21
N SER A 142 -13.84 -11.08 9.89
CA SER A 142 -14.70 -10.41 8.93
C SER A 142 -16.14 -10.91 8.99
N GLY A 143 -16.33 -12.18 9.39
CA GLY A 143 -17.65 -12.81 9.50
C GLY A 143 -18.38 -13.06 8.18
N ASP A 144 -17.82 -12.57 7.06
CA ASP A 144 -18.39 -12.75 5.73
C ASP A 144 -17.55 -13.77 4.95
N THR A 145 -18.18 -14.88 4.58
CA THR A 145 -17.57 -16.00 3.88
C THR A 145 -18.03 -16.12 2.42
N SER A 146 -18.94 -15.23 1.97
CA SER A 146 -19.42 -15.23 0.60
C SER A 146 -18.42 -14.54 -0.33
N LEU A 147 -18.00 -15.25 -1.40
CA LEU A 147 -17.19 -14.64 -2.45
C LEU A 147 -18.06 -13.78 -3.36
N GLY A 148 -17.64 -12.53 -3.57
CA GLY A 148 -18.37 -11.55 -4.37
C GLY A 148 -17.48 -10.73 -5.29
N ILE A 149 -18.08 -9.77 -5.98
CA ILE A 149 -17.37 -8.87 -6.89
C ILE A 149 -16.30 -8.05 -6.15
N GLY A 150 -16.51 -7.74 -4.86
CA GLY A 150 -15.55 -7.02 -4.03
C GLY A 150 -14.24 -7.79 -3.85
N ASP A 151 -14.31 -9.13 -3.70
CA ASP A 151 -13.12 -9.99 -3.57
C ASP A 151 -12.30 -9.99 -4.85
N PHE A 152 -12.99 -10.03 -6.00
CA PHE A 152 -12.32 -9.91 -7.29
C PHE A 152 -11.58 -8.57 -7.42
N TYR A 153 -12.21 -7.45 -7.03
CA TYR A 153 -11.53 -6.15 -7.01
C TYR A 153 -10.33 -6.14 -6.06
N MET A 154 -10.43 -6.75 -4.88
CA MET A 154 -9.30 -6.83 -3.96
C MET A 154 -8.16 -7.68 -4.51
N LEU A 155 -8.44 -8.81 -5.17
CA LEU A 155 -7.40 -9.60 -5.84
C LEU A 155 -6.69 -8.79 -6.92
N MET A 156 -7.43 -8.06 -7.75
CA MET A 156 -6.84 -7.15 -8.74
C MET A 156 -5.98 -6.08 -8.08
N ALA A 157 -6.46 -5.47 -6.98
CA ALA A 157 -5.68 -4.50 -6.21
C ALA A 157 -4.34 -5.07 -5.74
N ILE A 158 -4.33 -6.29 -5.18
CA ILE A 158 -3.12 -6.96 -4.69
C ILE A 158 -2.12 -7.24 -5.82
N ILE A 159 -2.60 -7.73 -6.97
CA ILE A 159 -1.75 -8.02 -8.13
C ILE A 159 -1.09 -6.73 -8.64
N PHE A 160 -1.88 -5.68 -8.87
CA PHE A 160 -1.38 -4.38 -9.34
C PHE A 160 -0.39 -3.77 -8.35
N CYS A 161 -0.72 -3.79 -7.07
CA CYS A 161 0.12 -3.22 -6.02
C CYS A 161 1.44 -3.99 -5.85
N GLY A 162 1.38 -5.32 -5.79
CA GLY A 162 2.56 -6.16 -5.65
C GLY A 162 3.55 -5.96 -6.81
N PHE A 163 3.02 -5.86 -8.05
CA PHE A 163 3.84 -5.56 -9.21
C PHE A 163 4.45 -4.15 -9.14
N GLY A 164 3.64 -3.13 -8.81
CA GLY A 164 4.11 -1.76 -8.64
C GLY A 164 5.13 -1.60 -7.51
N TYR A 165 5.00 -2.37 -6.42
CA TYR A 165 5.97 -2.38 -5.32
C TYR A 165 7.31 -2.97 -5.74
N ALA A 166 7.28 -4.10 -6.44
CA ALA A 166 8.50 -4.74 -6.93
C ALA A 166 9.25 -3.83 -7.91
N GLU A 167 8.56 -3.29 -8.91
CA GLU A 167 9.16 -2.41 -9.91
C GLU A 167 9.67 -1.11 -9.29
N GLY A 168 8.86 -0.49 -8.40
CA GLY A 168 9.25 0.72 -7.68
C GLY A 168 10.45 0.49 -6.74
N GLY A 169 10.52 -0.66 -6.08
CA GLY A 169 11.66 -1.05 -5.26
C GLY A 169 12.95 -1.18 -6.08
N LEU A 170 12.87 -1.81 -7.26
CA LEU A 170 14.00 -1.92 -8.20
C LEU A 170 14.46 -0.54 -8.69
N LEU A 171 13.52 0.27 -9.16
CA LEU A 171 13.81 1.59 -9.67
C LEU A 171 14.38 2.51 -8.58
N SER A 172 13.94 2.35 -7.33
CA SER A 172 14.42 3.11 -6.18
C SER A 172 15.90 2.89 -5.87
N ARG A 173 16.47 1.77 -6.31
CA ARG A 173 17.92 1.51 -6.21
C ARG A 173 18.74 2.43 -7.14
N LYS A 174 18.11 2.95 -8.20
CA LYS A 174 18.76 3.80 -9.22
C LYS A 174 18.53 5.29 -8.95
N ILE A 175 17.27 5.69 -8.77
CA ILE A 175 16.89 7.11 -8.72
C ILE A 175 16.42 7.58 -7.34
N GLY A 176 16.27 6.65 -6.37
CA GLY A 176 15.81 6.98 -5.02
C GLY A 176 14.30 6.78 -4.80
N GLY A 177 13.92 6.47 -3.54
CA GLY A 177 12.55 6.04 -3.23
C GLY A 177 11.51 7.14 -3.39
N TRP A 178 11.78 8.36 -2.90
CA TRP A 178 10.84 9.45 -3.01
C TRP A 178 10.73 9.99 -4.46
N GLN A 179 11.81 9.92 -5.22
CA GLN A 179 11.81 10.30 -6.63
C GLN A 179 10.92 9.37 -7.45
N VAL A 180 10.98 8.05 -7.18
CA VAL A 180 10.15 7.06 -7.90
C VAL A 180 8.67 7.39 -7.75
N ILE A 181 8.17 7.59 -6.53
CA ILE A 181 6.75 7.89 -6.35
C ILE A 181 6.37 9.26 -6.91
N CYS A 182 7.21 10.29 -6.73
CA CYS A 182 6.94 11.61 -7.29
C CYS A 182 6.85 11.57 -8.82
N TRP A 183 7.79 10.89 -9.51
CA TRP A 183 7.73 10.77 -10.98
C TRP A 183 6.56 9.92 -11.47
N ALA A 184 6.20 8.85 -10.75
CA ALA A 184 5.01 8.05 -11.09
C ALA A 184 3.72 8.87 -10.94
N LEU A 185 3.62 9.68 -9.89
CA LEU A 185 2.50 10.60 -9.68
C LEU A 185 2.45 11.70 -10.75
N ILE A 186 3.59 12.29 -11.12
CA ILE A 186 3.69 13.30 -12.17
C ILE A 186 3.28 12.71 -13.52
N LEU A 187 3.69 11.49 -13.83
CA LEU A 187 3.30 10.79 -15.05
C LEU A 187 1.79 10.59 -15.14
N SER A 188 1.16 10.29 -14.01
CA SER A 188 -0.30 10.09 -13.92
C SER A 188 -1.07 11.40 -13.85
N LEU A 189 -0.43 12.51 -13.47
CA LEU A 189 -1.08 13.77 -13.09
C LEU A 189 -2.02 14.33 -14.15
N PRO A 190 -1.66 14.42 -15.45
CA PRO A 190 -2.58 14.98 -16.45
C PRO A 190 -3.89 14.19 -16.54
N PHE A 191 -3.79 12.87 -16.51
CA PHE A 191 -4.96 11.98 -16.54
C PHE A 191 -5.76 12.04 -15.24
N MET A 192 -5.09 12.08 -14.08
CA MET A 192 -5.75 12.16 -12.79
C MET A 192 -6.45 13.52 -12.57
N LEU A 193 -5.90 14.62 -13.06
CA LEU A 193 -6.56 15.93 -13.06
C LEU A 193 -7.83 15.90 -13.92
N PHE A 194 -7.75 15.34 -15.13
CA PHE A 194 -8.92 15.18 -15.99
C PHE A 194 -10.01 14.36 -15.30
N LEU A 195 -9.68 13.21 -14.73
CA LEU A 195 -10.63 12.36 -13.99
C LEU A 195 -11.18 13.05 -12.74
N THR A 196 -10.37 13.84 -12.04
CA THR A 196 -10.83 14.60 -10.86
C THR A 196 -11.94 15.58 -11.25
N VAL A 197 -11.78 16.29 -12.37
CA VAL A 197 -12.82 17.19 -12.90
C VAL A 197 -14.02 16.41 -13.40
N PHE A 198 -13.80 15.29 -14.09
CA PHE A 198 -14.87 14.46 -14.65
C PHE A 198 -15.77 13.83 -13.58
N TYR A 199 -15.19 13.34 -12.48
CA TYR A 199 -15.92 12.75 -11.35
C TYR A 199 -16.23 13.76 -10.24
N MET A 200 -16.02 15.06 -10.47
CA MET A 200 -16.24 16.08 -9.44
C MET A 200 -17.71 16.05 -8.99
N PRO A 201 -17.95 15.96 -7.66
CA PRO A 201 -19.32 16.00 -7.15
C PRO A 201 -19.97 17.35 -7.45
N ALA A 202 -21.27 17.33 -7.73
CA ALA A 202 -22.03 18.56 -8.03
C ALA A 202 -22.04 19.56 -6.85
N SER A 203 -21.93 19.07 -5.60
CA SER A 203 -21.84 19.88 -4.38
C SER A 203 -20.98 19.17 -3.34
N PHE A 204 -20.27 19.93 -2.54
CA PHE A 204 -19.51 19.46 -1.37
C PHE A 204 -20.25 19.69 -0.04
N GLU A 205 -21.45 20.26 -0.07
CA GLU A 205 -22.21 20.63 1.15
C GLU A 205 -22.53 19.44 2.04
N ASN A 206 -22.75 18.27 1.45
CA ASN A 206 -23.07 17.04 2.16
C ASN A 206 -21.83 16.16 2.49
N VAL A 207 -20.64 16.65 2.17
CA VAL A 207 -19.41 15.90 2.45
C VAL A 207 -19.01 16.11 3.91
N SER A 208 -18.96 15.02 4.67
CA SER A 208 -18.57 15.07 6.08
C SER A 208 -17.11 15.49 6.26
N THR A 209 -16.81 16.17 7.37
CA THR A 209 -15.43 16.52 7.75
C THR A 209 -14.55 15.27 7.82
N SER A 210 -15.08 14.13 8.29
CA SER A 210 -14.36 12.88 8.34
C SER A 210 -13.97 12.35 6.96
N ALA A 211 -14.84 12.48 5.95
CA ALA A 211 -14.52 12.11 4.57
C ALA A 211 -13.40 12.99 3.97
N LEU A 212 -13.42 14.30 4.26
CA LEU A 212 -12.35 15.23 3.87
C LEU A 212 -11.02 14.88 4.55
N VAL A 213 -11.03 14.60 5.85
CA VAL A 213 -9.83 14.14 6.58
C VAL A 213 -9.31 12.83 6.00
N GLY A 214 -10.22 11.91 5.67
CA GLY A 214 -9.87 10.66 4.97
C GLY A 214 -9.18 10.93 3.64
N LEU A 215 -9.73 11.80 2.79
CA LEU A 215 -9.12 12.20 1.52
C LEU A 215 -7.73 12.83 1.72
N ILE A 216 -7.57 13.73 2.68
CA ILE A 216 -6.28 14.36 3.00
C ILE A 216 -5.28 13.28 3.44
N TYR A 217 -5.66 12.39 4.34
CA TYR A 217 -4.78 11.33 4.81
C TYR A 217 -4.32 10.43 3.67
N VAL A 218 -5.23 9.93 2.83
CA VAL A 218 -4.87 9.03 1.74
C VAL A 218 -4.06 9.73 0.65
N SER A 219 -4.22 11.03 0.47
CA SER A 219 -3.44 11.83 -0.47
C SER A 219 -2.00 12.07 0.02
N LEU A 220 -1.85 12.59 1.24
CA LEU A 220 -0.55 13.02 1.75
C LEU A 220 0.26 11.86 2.32
N PHE A 221 -0.35 11.11 3.24
CA PHE A 221 0.37 10.09 3.98
C PHE A 221 0.44 8.77 3.20
N SER A 222 -0.69 8.28 2.69
CA SER A 222 -0.74 6.99 2.01
C SER A 222 -0.14 7.05 0.60
N MET A 223 -0.41 8.11 -0.18
CA MET A 223 0.00 8.19 -1.59
C MET A 223 1.39 8.82 -1.80
N LEU A 224 1.89 9.63 -0.86
CA LEU A 224 3.15 10.35 -1.02
C LEU A 224 4.16 9.96 0.07
N ILE A 225 3.96 10.40 1.32
CA ILE A 225 4.95 10.27 2.40
C ILE A 225 5.25 8.81 2.74
N GLY A 226 4.22 7.95 2.81
CA GLY A 226 4.40 6.53 3.08
C GLY A 226 5.31 5.85 2.06
N PHE A 227 5.19 6.22 0.79
CA PHE A 227 6.03 5.71 -0.28
C PHE A 227 7.49 6.18 -0.22
N PHE A 228 7.78 7.35 0.35
CA PHE A 228 9.17 7.80 0.55
C PHE A 228 9.93 6.77 1.40
N PHE A 229 9.32 6.37 2.50
CA PHE A 229 9.89 5.38 3.41
C PHE A 229 9.82 3.98 2.82
N TRP A 230 8.68 3.60 2.25
CA TRP A 230 8.44 2.26 1.72
C TRP A 230 9.44 1.89 0.62
N TYR A 231 9.53 2.69 -0.43
CA TYR A 231 10.45 2.42 -1.54
C TYR A 231 11.92 2.50 -1.13
N LYS A 232 12.27 3.41 -0.22
CA LYS A 232 13.61 3.43 0.37
C LYS A 232 13.90 2.15 1.16
N GLY A 233 12.91 1.65 1.89
CA GLY A 233 12.97 0.38 2.61
C GLY A 233 13.24 -0.79 1.67
N LEU A 234 12.42 -0.96 0.63
CA LEU A 234 12.54 -2.00 -0.39
C LEU A 234 13.91 -1.97 -1.08
N ALA A 235 14.38 -0.76 -1.45
CA ALA A 235 15.66 -0.60 -2.12
C ALA A 235 16.87 -0.99 -1.25
N GLN A 236 16.81 -0.72 0.05
CA GLN A 236 17.92 -0.92 0.99
C GLN A 236 17.94 -2.30 1.63
N GLY A 237 16.78 -2.90 1.86
CA GLY A 237 16.66 -4.14 2.63
C GLY A 237 16.29 -5.38 1.80
N GLY A 238 16.12 -5.24 0.48
CA GLY A 238 15.62 -6.28 -0.41
C GLY A 238 14.08 -6.27 -0.50
N ILE A 239 13.57 -6.46 -1.72
CA ILE A 239 12.13 -6.29 -1.98
C ILE A 239 11.34 -7.43 -1.31
N ALA A 240 11.76 -8.68 -1.54
CA ALA A 240 11.13 -9.85 -0.94
C ALA A 240 11.15 -9.81 0.59
N ALA A 241 12.32 -9.45 1.19
CA ALA A 241 12.48 -9.39 2.63
C ALA A 241 11.62 -8.30 3.28
N ILE A 242 11.71 -7.07 2.78
CA ILE A 242 11.02 -5.91 3.36
C ILE A 242 9.51 -6.01 3.16
N SER A 243 9.05 -6.61 2.05
CA SER A 243 7.61 -6.79 1.82
C SER A 243 6.93 -7.56 2.95
N GLN A 244 7.63 -8.46 3.65
CA GLN A 244 7.07 -9.22 4.77
C GLN A 244 6.62 -8.33 5.94
N LEU A 245 7.16 -7.11 6.07
CA LEU A 245 6.69 -6.16 7.08
C LEU A 245 5.21 -5.79 6.91
N GLN A 246 4.67 -5.91 5.68
CA GLN A 246 3.26 -5.61 5.43
C GLN A 246 2.30 -6.59 6.11
N LEU A 247 2.76 -7.77 6.55
CA LEU A 247 1.96 -8.67 7.38
C LEU A 247 1.55 -8.00 8.72
N LEU A 248 2.30 -7.00 9.16
CA LEU A 248 1.96 -6.22 10.35
C LEU A 248 0.88 -5.16 10.09
N GLN A 249 0.68 -4.76 8.83
CA GLN A 249 -0.24 -3.67 8.47
C GLN A 249 -1.68 -3.93 8.93
N PRO A 250 -2.31 -5.10 8.69
CA PRO A 250 -3.64 -5.40 9.18
C PRO A 250 -3.74 -5.35 10.72
N LEU A 251 -2.74 -5.91 11.40
CA LEU A 251 -2.70 -5.96 12.86
C LEU A 251 -2.52 -4.57 13.48
N MET A 252 -1.67 -3.73 12.87
CA MET A 252 -1.53 -2.32 13.26
C MET A 252 -2.82 -1.53 13.01
N GLY A 253 -3.52 -1.80 11.90
CA GLY A 253 -4.81 -1.19 11.60
C GLY A 253 -5.85 -1.51 12.66
N LEU A 254 -5.93 -2.78 13.10
CA LEU A 254 -6.82 -3.19 14.19
C LEU A 254 -6.42 -2.56 15.53
N ALA A 255 -5.13 -2.48 15.83
CA ALA A 255 -4.64 -1.84 17.06
C ALA A 255 -4.99 -0.34 17.08
N ILE A 256 -4.86 0.35 15.96
CA ILE A 256 -5.26 1.75 15.82
C ILE A 256 -6.78 1.90 16.02
N ALA A 257 -7.57 1.03 15.40
CA ALA A 257 -9.03 1.03 15.57
C ALA A 257 -9.42 0.79 17.04
N ALA A 258 -8.82 -0.20 17.69
CA ALA A 258 -9.06 -0.48 19.10
C ALA A 258 -8.70 0.71 20.01
N ALA A 259 -7.56 1.37 19.76
CA ALA A 259 -7.14 2.54 20.53
C ALA A 259 -8.06 3.76 20.34
N LEU A 260 -8.56 3.99 19.11
CA LEU A 260 -9.44 5.12 18.80
C LEU A 260 -10.88 4.89 19.27
N LEU A 261 -11.35 3.63 19.22
CA LEU A 261 -12.73 3.25 19.59
C LEU A 261 -12.83 2.73 21.02
N HIS A 262 -11.69 2.69 21.78
CA HIS A 262 -11.61 2.12 23.13
C HIS A 262 -12.10 0.66 23.22
N GLU A 263 -11.90 -0.11 22.15
CA GLU A 263 -12.27 -1.51 22.09
C GLU A 263 -11.22 -2.41 22.75
N HIS A 264 -11.66 -3.52 23.33
CA HIS A 264 -10.74 -4.50 23.93
C HIS A 264 -9.94 -5.25 22.86
N VAL A 265 -8.60 -5.25 23.01
CA VAL A 265 -7.72 -6.09 22.20
C VAL A 265 -7.91 -7.54 22.62
N SER A 266 -8.32 -8.41 21.70
CA SER A 266 -8.55 -9.82 21.99
C SER A 266 -7.24 -10.60 22.18
N TRP A 267 -7.26 -11.64 23.02
CA TRP A 267 -6.14 -12.56 23.16
C TRP A 267 -5.72 -13.21 21.85
N SER A 268 -6.69 -13.52 20.97
CA SER A 268 -6.42 -14.06 19.63
C SER A 268 -5.59 -13.09 18.78
N MET A 269 -5.88 -11.79 18.85
CA MET A 269 -5.09 -10.76 18.16
C MET A 269 -3.63 -10.73 18.65
N LEU A 270 -3.41 -10.84 19.96
CA LEU A 270 -2.05 -10.88 20.53
C LEU A 270 -1.28 -12.12 20.07
N VAL A 271 -1.92 -13.29 20.09
CA VAL A 271 -1.32 -14.55 19.62
C VAL A 271 -0.96 -14.50 18.14
N VAL A 272 -1.89 -14.02 17.30
CA VAL A 272 -1.65 -13.87 15.85
C VAL A 272 -0.56 -12.85 15.56
N THR A 273 -0.52 -11.75 16.31
CA THR A 273 0.55 -10.75 16.18
C THR A 273 1.91 -11.37 16.50
N ALA A 274 2.01 -12.12 17.60
CA ALA A 274 3.25 -12.81 17.98
C ALA A 274 3.67 -13.84 16.93
N ALA A 275 2.75 -14.67 16.43
CA ALA A 275 3.02 -15.65 15.37
C ALA A 275 3.49 -14.97 14.08
N THR A 276 2.84 -13.87 13.69
CA THR A 276 3.21 -13.07 12.51
C THR A 276 4.60 -12.47 12.64
N LEU A 277 4.92 -11.89 13.80
CA LEU A 277 6.27 -11.36 14.09
C LEU A 277 7.35 -12.43 13.97
N LEU A 278 7.08 -13.65 14.46
CA LEU A 278 8.00 -14.79 14.32
C LEU A 278 8.19 -15.17 12.84
N CYS A 279 7.12 -15.23 12.05
CA CYS A 279 7.20 -15.51 10.61
C CYS A 279 8.01 -14.43 9.86
N VAL A 280 7.78 -13.14 10.17
CA VAL A 280 8.53 -12.02 9.57
C VAL A 280 10.01 -12.10 9.94
N ALA A 281 10.32 -12.38 11.21
CA ALA A 281 11.70 -12.51 11.69
C ALA A 281 12.41 -13.71 11.05
N ALA A 282 11.71 -14.83 10.88
CA ALA A 282 12.24 -16.02 10.21
C ALA A 282 12.44 -15.77 8.71
N ALA A 283 11.44 -15.20 8.02
CA ALA A 283 11.55 -14.85 6.60
C ALA A 283 12.73 -13.89 6.36
N LYS A 284 12.95 -12.90 7.25
CA LYS A 284 14.11 -12.00 7.21
C LYS A 284 15.44 -12.75 7.19
N LYS A 285 15.55 -13.83 7.96
CA LYS A 285 16.78 -14.62 8.07
C LYS A 285 17.12 -15.38 6.78
N PHE A 286 16.08 -15.73 5.99
CA PHE A 286 16.21 -16.60 4.81
C PHE A 286 15.94 -15.85 3.48
N ALA A 287 15.79 -14.53 3.52
CA ALA A 287 15.56 -13.66 2.36
C ALA A 287 16.85 -13.32 1.60
#